data_94ee9b23fa5a905446270058d50ac7e4
#
_entry.id   94ee9b23fa5a905446270058d50ac7e4
#
_cell.length_a   1.000
_cell.length_b   1.000
_cell.length_c   1.000
_cell.angle_alpha   90.00
_cell.angle_beta   90.00
_cell.angle_gamma   90.00
#
_symmetry.space_group_name_H-M   'P 1'
#
loop_
_entity.id
_entity.type
_entity.pdbx_description
1 polymer ?
#
loop_
_entity_poly.entity_id
_entity_poly.type
_entity_poly.pdbx_seq_one_letter_code
_entity_poly.pdbx_strand_id
1 'polypeptide(L)'
;MKTVVNISLGSSEDDLDLQIPFLGEQVRVVRLGADNDLDKAKALIEEWDGHADVIALGRVRKDFVVGTQHLQSRQGHALAGLVQQSAVTTGEMLRDILQEWSLRHAQIELKNFFNNAKVLFFSGIAHYKSAQLLSEYTQNLTFADTVLQLGVPKFLNSLEALERFAQGVHPIMERVPTKLKPQSISPFNTWSQWLIRRELAQTDVVVASYEALEPYGKDDLQGKTIV
;
A
#
# COMPACT_ATOMS: atom_id res chain seq x y z
N MET A 1 3.46 14.19 28.64
CA MET A 1 2.63 14.07 27.43
C MET A 1 3.45 13.28 26.43
N LYS A 2 2.93 12.19 25.90
CA LYS A 2 3.63 11.39 24.89
C LYS A 2 3.57 12.07 23.53
N THR A 3 4.64 11.95 22.74
CA THR A 3 4.77 12.51 21.39
C THR A 3 4.98 11.40 20.37
N VAL A 4 4.08 11.33 19.40
CA VAL A 4 4.18 10.42 18.26
C VAL A 4 4.44 11.25 17.00
N VAL A 5 5.51 10.95 16.29
CA VAL A 5 5.87 11.64 15.05
C VAL A 5 5.76 10.68 13.87
N ASN A 6 4.88 10.97 12.92
CA ASN A 6 4.75 10.24 11.68
C ASN A 6 5.61 10.92 10.62
N ILE A 7 6.71 10.30 10.21
CA ILE A 7 7.55 10.72 9.09
C ILE A 7 7.12 9.91 7.87
N SER A 8 6.43 10.56 6.95
CA SER A 8 5.83 9.94 5.77
C SER A 8 6.59 10.27 4.50
N LEU A 9 6.75 9.30 3.60
CA LEU A 9 7.20 9.59 2.23
C LEU A 9 6.15 10.34 1.38
N GLY A 10 4.96 10.61 1.93
CA GLY A 10 3.90 11.39 1.28
C GLY A 10 4.18 12.89 1.23
N SER A 11 3.17 13.65 0.77
CA SER A 11 3.24 15.10 0.61
C SER A 11 3.39 15.82 1.95
N SER A 12 4.21 16.89 1.97
CA SER A 12 4.30 17.83 3.09
C SER A 12 3.09 18.78 3.18
N GLU A 13 2.25 18.84 2.14
CA GLU A 13 0.99 19.60 2.20
C GLU A 13 -0.01 19.04 3.22
N ASP A 14 0.15 17.77 3.58
CA ASP A 14 -0.65 17.10 4.60
C ASP A 14 -0.04 17.17 6.00
N ASP A 15 0.96 18.01 6.25
CA ASP A 15 1.62 18.10 7.55
C ASP A 15 0.67 18.64 8.61
N LEU A 16 0.78 18.10 9.82
CA LEU A 16 -0.05 18.48 10.96
C LEU A 16 0.71 18.33 12.27
N ASP A 17 0.30 19.12 13.24
CA ASP A 17 0.73 19.02 14.64
C ASP A 17 -0.50 19.27 15.53
N LEU A 18 -0.93 18.26 16.25
CA LEU A 18 -2.14 18.35 17.06
C LEU A 18 -2.02 17.53 18.34
N GLN A 19 -2.84 17.88 19.32
CA GLN A 19 -2.99 17.14 20.55
C GLN A 19 -4.35 16.47 20.58
N ILE A 20 -4.36 15.19 20.88
CA ILE A 20 -5.57 14.38 20.95
C ILE A 20 -5.66 13.64 22.28
N PRO A 21 -6.86 13.47 22.83
CA PRO A 21 -7.07 12.54 23.92
C PRO A 21 -7.02 11.11 23.38
N PHE A 22 -6.17 10.27 23.96
CA PHE A 22 -6.05 8.87 23.60
C PHE A 22 -5.86 8.01 24.84
N LEU A 23 -6.75 7.04 25.06
CA LEU A 23 -6.76 6.14 26.23
C LEU A 23 -6.64 6.87 27.58
N GLY A 24 -7.28 8.04 27.71
CA GLY A 24 -7.28 8.82 28.94
C GLY A 24 -6.08 9.73 29.14
N GLU A 25 -5.12 9.74 28.22
CA GLU A 25 -3.95 10.62 28.22
C GLU A 25 -3.99 11.61 27.05
N GLN A 26 -3.31 12.76 27.17
CA GLN A 26 -3.05 13.66 26.06
C GLN A 26 -1.81 13.20 25.28
N VAL A 27 -1.97 13.02 23.97
CA VAL A 27 -0.90 12.63 23.07
C VAL A 27 -0.72 13.70 22.00
N ARG A 28 0.51 14.17 21.79
CA ARG A 28 0.86 15.02 20.66
C ARG A 28 1.14 14.13 19.45
N VAL A 29 0.48 14.41 18.34
CA VAL A 29 0.64 13.72 17.06
C VAL A 29 1.15 14.72 16.04
N VAL A 30 2.34 14.47 15.51
CA VAL A 30 2.97 15.28 14.47
C VAL A 30 3.07 14.43 13.22
N ARG A 31 2.68 14.95 12.05
CA ARG A 31 2.92 14.33 10.75
C ARG A 31 3.78 15.25 9.90
N LEU A 32 4.83 14.69 9.32
CA LEU A 32 5.78 15.37 8.45
C LEU A 32 5.95 14.59 7.14
N GLY A 33 5.69 15.23 6.02
CA GLY A 33 5.83 14.67 4.68
C GLY A 33 7.22 14.93 4.10
N ALA A 34 7.81 13.90 3.53
CA ALA A 34 9.12 13.99 2.88
C ALA A 34 9.04 14.13 1.35
N ASP A 35 7.85 14.26 0.75
CA ASP A 35 7.64 14.49 -0.70
C ASP A 35 8.36 13.46 -1.60
N ASN A 36 8.40 12.19 -1.20
CA ASN A 36 9.18 11.11 -1.81
C ASN A 36 10.70 11.34 -1.83
N ASP A 37 11.21 12.29 -1.05
CA ASP A 37 12.63 12.53 -0.87
C ASP A 37 13.17 11.75 0.33
N LEU A 38 14.05 10.78 0.04
CA LEU A 38 14.64 9.93 1.07
C LEU A 38 15.63 10.67 1.97
N ASP A 39 16.33 11.65 1.45
CA ASP A 39 17.30 12.39 2.25
C ASP A 39 16.59 13.37 3.18
N LYS A 40 15.45 13.96 2.75
CA LYS A 40 14.55 14.69 3.64
C LYS A 40 13.97 13.78 4.73
N ALA A 41 13.54 12.57 4.36
CA ALA A 41 13.02 11.61 5.36
C ALA A 41 14.08 11.23 6.41
N LYS A 42 15.33 11.00 5.99
CA LYS A 42 16.44 10.72 6.92
C LYS A 42 16.71 11.89 7.85
N ALA A 43 16.78 13.12 7.32
CA ALA A 43 16.99 14.33 8.12
C ALA A 43 15.90 14.50 9.18
N LEU A 44 14.62 14.27 8.81
CA LEU A 44 13.50 14.31 9.75
C LEU A 44 13.61 13.22 10.83
N ILE A 45 14.05 12.02 10.48
CA ILE A 45 14.27 10.94 11.46
C ILE A 45 15.36 11.35 12.44
N GLU A 46 16.50 11.85 11.95
CA GLU A 46 17.61 12.30 12.78
C GLU A 46 17.22 13.47 13.70
N GLU A 47 16.39 14.40 13.22
CA GLU A 47 15.87 15.52 14.00
C GLU A 47 14.98 15.06 15.15
N TRP A 48 14.13 14.06 14.93
CA TRP A 48 13.12 13.64 15.90
C TRP A 48 13.52 12.44 16.76
N ASP A 49 14.58 11.71 16.40
CA ASP A 49 15.05 10.60 17.21
C ASP A 49 15.57 11.06 18.58
N GLY A 50 15.00 10.51 19.64
CA GLY A 50 15.24 10.94 21.01
C GLY A 50 14.39 12.14 21.48
N HIS A 51 13.66 12.83 20.58
CA HIS A 51 12.72 13.90 20.90
C HIS A 51 11.27 13.42 20.88
N ALA A 52 10.99 12.30 20.18
CA ALA A 52 9.70 11.63 20.14
C ALA A 52 9.73 10.34 20.96
N ASP A 53 8.59 9.96 21.57
CA ASP A 53 8.45 8.64 22.17
C ASP A 53 8.37 7.54 21.11
N VAL A 54 7.70 7.86 19.97
CA VAL A 54 7.52 6.94 18.85
C VAL A 54 7.70 7.69 17.53
N ILE A 55 8.49 7.11 16.64
CA ILE A 55 8.58 7.49 15.23
C ILE A 55 7.81 6.46 14.40
N ALA A 56 6.74 6.92 13.74
CA ALA A 56 5.97 6.12 12.80
C ALA A 56 6.44 6.44 11.38
N LEU A 57 6.86 5.42 10.61
CA LEU A 57 7.30 5.59 9.23
C LEU A 57 6.10 5.39 8.28
N GLY A 58 5.56 6.50 7.77
CA GLY A 58 4.42 6.52 6.86
C GLY A 58 4.80 6.19 5.42
N ARG A 59 3.96 5.43 4.72
CA ARG A 59 4.18 4.94 3.35
C ARG A 59 5.47 4.13 3.18
N VAL A 60 5.96 3.58 4.27
CA VAL A 60 7.14 2.71 4.31
C VAL A 60 6.71 1.32 4.74
N ARG A 61 7.15 0.31 4.03
CA ARG A 61 7.04 -1.08 4.46
C ARG A 61 8.43 -1.64 4.72
N LYS A 62 8.58 -2.42 5.78
CA LYS A 62 9.81 -3.17 6.05
C LYS A 62 9.77 -4.54 5.39
N ASP A 63 8.68 -5.23 5.60
CA ASP A 63 8.52 -6.61 5.20
C ASP A 63 7.19 -6.82 4.45
N PHE A 64 7.22 -7.74 3.50
CA PHE A 64 6.05 -8.21 2.76
C PHE A 64 5.98 -9.72 2.90
N VAL A 65 4.81 -10.25 3.14
CA VAL A 65 4.57 -11.69 3.04
C VAL A 65 3.70 -11.95 1.82
N VAL A 66 4.23 -12.73 0.86
CA VAL A 66 3.51 -13.12 -0.35
C VAL A 66 3.64 -14.65 -0.48
N GLY A 67 2.57 -15.39 -0.22
CA GLY A 67 2.61 -16.83 -0.07
C GLY A 67 3.49 -17.24 1.10
N THR A 68 4.50 -18.05 0.82
CA THR A 68 5.51 -18.49 1.79
C THR A 68 6.76 -17.59 1.80
N GLN A 69 6.79 -16.56 0.96
CA GLN A 69 7.95 -15.70 0.81
C GLN A 69 7.89 -14.50 1.76
N HIS A 70 8.97 -14.29 2.50
CA HIS A 70 9.23 -13.07 3.24
C HIS A 70 10.13 -12.16 2.40
N LEU A 71 9.54 -11.12 1.85
CA LEU A 71 10.22 -10.13 1.01
C LEU A 71 10.54 -8.92 1.87
N GLN A 72 11.80 -8.49 1.85
CA GLN A 72 12.28 -7.38 2.67
C GLN A 72 12.51 -6.14 1.81
N SER A 73 12.03 -4.99 2.25
CA SER A 73 12.34 -3.71 1.65
C SER A 73 13.62 -3.15 2.24
N ARG A 74 14.67 -3.05 1.41
CA ARG A 74 15.95 -2.43 1.82
C ARG A 74 15.75 -0.99 2.29
N GLN A 75 14.90 -0.24 1.61
CA GLN A 75 14.58 1.13 1.94
C GLN A 75 13.87 1.21 3.30
N GLY A 76 12.88 0.34 3.54
CA GLY A 76 12.15 0.29 4.80
C GLY A 76 13.04 -0.06 5.98
N HIS A 77 13.90 -1.07 5.81
CA HIS A 77 14.88 -1.43 6.83
C HIS A 77 15.93 -0.34 7.06
N ALA A 78 16.41 0.31 6.00
CA ALA A 78 17.38 1.40 6.12
C ALA A 78 16.81 2.60 6.90
N LEU A 79 15.58 3.03 6.60
CA LEU A 79 14.94 4.14 7.33
C LEU A 79 14.64 3.75 8.79
N ALA A 80 14.10 2.56 9.03
CA ALA A 80 13.83 2.10 10.39
C ALA A 80 15.10 1.95 11.24
N GLY A 81 16.22 1.56 10.62
CA GLY A 81 17.51 1.40 11.25
C GLY A 81 18.20 2.71 11.66
N LEU A 82 17.71 3.87 11.17
CA LEU A 82 18.22 5.18 11.61
C LEU A 82 17.69 5.56 12.99
N VAL A 83 16.52 5.05 13.38
CA VAL A 83 15.93 5.33 14.70
C VAL A 83 16.68 4.52 15.76
N GLN A 84 17.33 5.19 16.71
CA GLN A 84 18.19 4.59 17.72
C GLN A 84 17.67 4.77 19.15
N GLN A 85 16.96 5.87 19.42
CA GLN A 85 16.53 6.27 20.75
C GLN A 85 15.01 6.14 20.94
N SER A 86 14.25 6.47 19.91
CA SER A 86 12.79 6.40 19.92
C SER A 86 12.30 4.99 19.58
N ALA A 87 11.08 4.63 19.96
CA ALA A 87 10.42 3.44 19.40
C ALA A 87 10.06 3.68 17.93
N VAL A 88 10.18 2.66 17.06
CA VAL A 88 9.86 2.77 15.63
C VAL A 88 8.76 1.81 15.23
N THR A 89 7.83 2.28 14.38
CA THR A 89 6.77 1.45 13.81
C THR A 89 6.46 1.85 12.37
N THR A 90 5.98 0.91 11.56
CA THR A 90 5.40 1.17 10.21
C THR A 90 3.88 1.00 10.20
N GLY A 91 3.28 0.55 11.30
CA GLY A 91 1.85 0.30 11.41
C GLY A 91 1.34 -0.89 10.57
N GLU A 92 2.21 -1.69 9.97
CA GLU A 92 1.85 -2.77 9.04
C GLU A 92 0.91 -3.79 9.66
N MET A 93 1.23 -4.27 10.88
CA MET A 93 0.42 -5.29 11.54
C MET A 93 -1.00 -4.80 11.83
N LEU A 94 -1.15 -3.55 12.29
CA LEU A 94 -2.48 -2.99 12.57
C LEU A 94 -3.30 -2.85 11.29
N ARG A 95 -2.67 -2.41 10.19
CA ARG A 95 -3.34 -2.29 8.89
C ARG A 95 -3.86 -3.65 8.41
N ASP A 96 -3.04 -4.69 8.48
CA ASP A 96 -3.43 -6.03 8.03
C ASP A 96 -4.59 -6.60 8.86
N ILE A 97 -4.58 -6.37 10.19
CA ILE A 97 -5.69 -6.74 11.07
C ILE A 97 -6.97 -5.97 10.72
N LEU A 98 -6.87 -4.65 10.52
CA LEU A 98 -8.03 -3.82 10.18
C LEU A 98 -8.62 -4.19 8.82
N GLN A 99 -7.77 -4.47 7.81
CA GLN A 99 -8.23 -4.90 6.50
C GLN A 99 -8.95 -6.24 6.58
N GLU A 100 -8.39 -7.23 7.28
CA GLU A 100 -9.04 -8.53 7.46
C GLU A 100 -10.38 -8.38 8.17
N TRP A 101 -10.41 -7.66 9.27
CA TRP A 101 -11.62 -7.44 10.04
C TRP A 101 -12.70 -6.73 9.22
N SER A 102 -12.33 -5.67 8.49
CA SER A 102 -13.26 -4.90 7.66
C SER A 102 -13.86 -5.73 6.54
N LEU A 103 -13.04 -6.54 5.84
CA LEU A 103 -13.53 -7.40 4.75
C LEU A 103 -14.44 -8.51 5.27
N ARG A 104 -14.10 -9.17 6.39
CA ARG A 104 -14.95 -10.19 6.99
C ARG A 104 -16.27 -9.60 7.50
N HIS A 105 -16.22 -8.41 8.10
CA HIS A 105 -17.40 -7.70 8.54
C HIS A 105 -18.30 -7.32 7.36
N ALA A 106 -17.72 -6.72 6.31
CA ALA A 106 -18.48 -6.39 5.11
C ALA A 106 -19.11 -7.61 4.43
N GLN A 107 -18.41 -8.74 4.39
CA GLN A 107 -18.94 -9.99 3.85
C GLN A 107 -20.21 -10.45 4.57
N ILE A 108 -20.26 -10.31 5.91
CA ILE A 108 -21.41 -10.69 6.73
C ILE A 108 -22.54 -9.67 6.57
N GLU A 109 -22.26 -8.39 6.75
CA GLU A 109 -23.25 -7.30 6.72
C GLU A 109 -23.91 -7.14 5.34
N LEU A 110 -23.15 -7.32 4.29
CA LEU A 110 -23.62 -7.23 2.92
C LEU A 110 -24.10 -8.57 2.33
N LYS A 111 -24.40 -9.55 3.21
CA LYS A 111 -25.00 -10.86 2.84
C LYS A 111 -24.22 -11.60 1.75
N ASN A 112 -22.97 -11.91 2.03
CA ASN A 112 -22.08 -12.65 1.12
C ASN A 112 -21.74 -11.89 -0.17
N PHE A 113 -21.55 -10.59 -0.06
CA PHE A 113 -21.30 -9.67 -1.18
C PHE A 113 -20.12 -10.10 -2.06
N PHE A 114 -19.03 -10.60 -1.44
CA PHE A 114 -17.83 -11.00 -2.19
C PHE A 114 -17.95 -12.36 -2.89
N ASN A 115 -19.04 -13.13 -2.66
CA ASN A 115 -19.21 -14.43 -3.28
C ASN A 115 -19.31 -14.27 -4.81
N ASN A 116 -18.38 -14.91 -5.53
CA ASN A 116 -18.25 -14.85 -6.98
C ASN A 116 -18.01 -13.43 -7.57
N ALA A 117 -17.76 -12.43 -6.73
CA ALA A 117 -17.42 -11.08 -7.19
C ALA A 117 -16.15 -11.11 -8.05
N LYS A 118 -16.11 -10.30 -9.10
CA LYS A 118 -14.91 -10.05 -9.89
C LYS A 118 -14.09 -8.96 -9.22
N VAL A 119 -12.90 -9.31 -8.77
CA VAL A 119 -12.02 -8.43 -7.97
C VAL A 119 -10.79 -8.06 -8.76
N LEU A 120 -10.54 -6.78 -8.92
CA LEU A 120 -9.32 -6.24 -9.52
C LEU A 120 -8.42 -5.64 -8.43
N PHE A 121 -7.22 -6.17 -8.31
CA PHE A 121 -6.16 -5.60 -7.49
C PHE A 121 -5.21 -4.78 -8.36
N PHE A 122 -5.01 -3.51 -8.02
CA PHE A 122 -4.01 -2.67 -8.69
C PHE A 122 -2.59 -3.08 -8.28
N SER A 123 -2.40 -3.49 -7.03
CA SER A 123 -1.19 -4.15 -6.58
C SER A 123 -1.53 -5.30 -5.65
N GLY A 124 -1.51 -6.50 -6.19
CA GLY A 124 -1.75 -7.72 -5.42
C GLY A 124 -0.65 -7.99 -4.41
N ILE A 125 0.59 -7.67 -4.74
CA ILE A 125 1.73 -7.79 -3.81
C ILE A 125 1.50 -6.89 -2.59
N ALA A 126 1.11 -5.62 -2.79
CA ALA A 126 0.88 -4.69 -1.71
C ALA A 126 -0.33 -5.05 -0.84
N HIS A 127 -1.33 -5.70 -1.42
CA HIS A 127 -2.59 -6.10 -0.78
C HIS A 127 -2.74 -7.62 -0.70
N TYR A 128 -1.62 -8.34 -0.58
CA TYR A 128 -1.63 -9.82 -0.64
C TYR A 128 -2.54 -10.43 0.45
N LYS A 129 -2.53 -9.89 1.66
CA LYS A 129 -3.40 -10.35 2.75
C LYS A 129 -4.89 -10.21 2.38
N SER A 130 -5.28 -9.10 1.77
CA SER A 130 -6.65 -8.90 1.26
C SER A 130 -6.97 -9.85 0.11
N ALA A 131 -5.99 -10.11 -0.78
CA ALA A 131 -6.17 -11.05 -1.88
C ALA A 131 -6.36 -12.49 -1.36
N GLN A 132 -5.57 -12.91 -0.39
CA GLN A 132 -5.71 -14.20 0.28
C GLN A 132 -7.08 -14.34 0.94
N LEU A 133 -7.54 -13.31 1.63
CA LEU A 133 -8.84 -13.31 2.28
C LEU A 133 -10.00 -13.37 1.26
N LEU A 134 -9.95 -12.54 0.22
CA LEU A 134 -11.00 -12.53 -0.81
C LEU A 134 -11.02 -13.83 -1.62
N SER A 135 -9.90 -14.55 -1.73
CA SER A 135 -9.87 -15.86 -2.37
C SER A 135 -10.69 -16.94 -1.65
N GLU A 136 -11.04 -16.71 -0.38
CA GLU A 136 -11.96 -17.59 0.37
C GLU A 136 -13.40 -17.47 -0.19
N TYR A 137 -13.75 -16.35 -0.84
CA TYR A 137 -15.10 -16.04 -1.29
C TYR A 137 -15.27 -16.08 -2.81
N THR A 138 -14.20 -15.82 -3.58
CA THR A 138 -14.26 -15.80 -5.04
C THR A 138 -12.97 -16.32 -5.69
N GLN A 139 -13.12 -16.96 -6.85
CA GLN A 139 -11.99 -17.35 -7.71
C GLN A 139 -11.69 -16.29 -8.78
N ASN A 140 -12.54 -15.26 -8.91
CA ASN A 140 -12.46 -14.25 -9.96
C ASN A 140 -11.52 -13.10 -9.55
N LEU A 141 -10.26 -13.43 -9.26
CA LEU A 141 -9.23 -12.46 -8.87
C LEU A 141 -8.38 -12.10 -10.07
N THR A 142 -8.20 -10.80 -10.30
CA THR A 142 -7.35 -10.24 -11.33
C THR A 142 -6.33 -9.30 -10.68
N PHE A 143 -5.06 -9.45 -11.01
CA PHE A 143 -3.96 -8.64 -10.47
C PHE A 143 -3.28 -7.86 -11.59
N ALA A 144 -3.18 -6.55 -11.43
CA ALA A 144 -2.61 -5.63 -12.42
C ALA A 144 -1.10 -5.40 -12.22
N ASP A 145 -0.45 -6.12 -11.31
CA ASP A 145 0.95 -5.91 -10.97
C ASP A 145 1.88 -5.95 -12.20
N THR A 146 1.70 -6.90 -13.11
CA THR A 146 2.47 -6.98 -14.37
C THR A 146 2.26 -5.78 -15.27
N VAL A 147 1.01 -5.30 -15.38
CA VAL A 147 0.64 -4.15 -16.21
C VAL A 147 1.21 -2.87 -15.62
N LEU A 148 1.01 -2.65 -14.31
CA LEU A 148 1.37 -1.41 -13.64
C LEU A 148 2.84 -1.32 -13.27
N GLN A 149 3.49 -2.46 -12.92
CA GLN A 149 4.89 -2.47 -12.51
C GLN A 149 5.88 -2.68 -13.66
N LEU A 150 5.50 -3.46 -14.67
CA LEU A 150 6.39 -3.81 -15.78
C LEU A 150 5.92 -3.31 -17.14
N GLY A 151 4.69 -2.78 -17.27
CA GLY A 151 4.09 -2.41 -18.55
C GLY A 151 3.78 -3.62 -19.45
N VAL A 152 3.72 -4.83 -18.89
CA VAL A 152 3.41 -6.08 -19.64
C VAL A 152 1.90 -6.23 -19.74
N PRO A 153 1.31 -6.43 -20.97
CA PRO A 153 -0.15 -6.47 -21.18
C PRO A 153 -0.77 -7.81 -20.74
N LYS A 154 -0.51 -8.23 -19.56
CA LYS A 154 -1.00 -9.51 -19.06
C LYS A 154 -1.34 -9.36 -17.58
N PHE A 155 -2.61 -9.56 -17.23
CA PHE A 155 -3.03 -9.69 -15.85
C PHE A 155 -2.67 -11.07 -15.28
N LEU A 156 -2.50 -11.15 -13.97
CA LEU A 156 -2.38 -12.40 -13.26
C LEU A 156 -3.76 -12.75 -12.69
N ASN A 157 -4.16 -14.01 -12.79
CA ASN A 157 -5.54 -14.42 -12.48
C ASN A 157 -5.60 -15.47 -11.34
N SER A 158 -4.51 -15.61 -10.57
CA SER A 158 -4.51 -16.47 -9.38
C SER A 158 -3.46 -16.02 -8.37
N LEU A 159 -3.64 -16.42 -7.11
CA LEU A 159 -2.65 -16.15 -6.05
C LEU A 159 -1.30 -16.79 -6.39
N GLU A 160 -1.28 -18.03 -6.92
CA GLU A 160 -0.04 -18.71 -7.29
C GLU A 160 0.71 -17.98 -8.40
N ALA A 161 -0.02 -17.38 -9.36
CA ALA A 161 0.60 -16.56 -10.41
C ALA A 161 1.20 -15.27 -9.84
N LEU A 162 0.51 -14.64 -8.88
CA LEU A 162 1.00 -13.48 -8.16
C LEU A 162 2.24 -13.81 -7.31
N GLU A 163 2.24 -14.93 -6.61
CA GLU A 163 3.38 -15.39 -5.79
C GLU A 163 4.62 -15.62 -6.65
N ARG A 164 4.46 -16.33 -7.79
CA ARG A 164 5.57 -16.55 -8.74
C ARG A 164 6.09 -15.23 -9.32
N PHE A 165 5.20 -14.32 -9.62
CA PHE A 165 5.56 -12.98 -10.08
C PHE A 165 6.36 -12.22 -9.01
N ALA A 166 5.89 -12.21 -7.77
CA ALA A 166 6.57 -11.55 -6.66
C ALA A 166 7.99 -12.11 -6.45
N GLN A 167 8.16 -13.44 -6.51
CA GLN A 167 9.48 -14.09 -6.40
C GLN A 167 10.46 -13.63 -7.48
N GLY A 168 9.98 -13.51 -8.72
CA GLY A 168 10.84 -13.14 -9.86
C GLY A 168 11.15 -11.63 -9.92
N VAL A 169 10.19 -10.80 -9.56
CA VAL A 169 10.27 -9.34 -9.79
C VAL A 169 10.82 -8.59 -8.58
N HIS A 170 10.56 -9.02 -7.36
CA HIS A 170 10.98 -8.30 -6.16
C HIS A 170 12.49 -8.03 -6.12
N PRO A 171 13.40 -9.00 -6.37
CA PRO A 171 14.84 -8.74 -6.35
C PRO A 171 15.29 -7.71 -7.40
N ILE A 172 14.55 -7.62 -8.52
CA ILE A 172 14.83 -6.68 -9.61
C ILE A 172 14.34 -5.29 -9.21
N MET A 173 13.11 -5.17 -8.71
CA MET A 173 12.50 -3.89 -8.32
C MET A 173 13.22 -3.21 -7.15
N GLU A 174 13.79 -3.97 -6.24
CA GLU A 174 14.62 -3.44 -5.14
C GLU A 174 15.94 -2.82 -5.63
N ARG A 175 16.44 -3.23 -6.81
CA ARG A 175 17.67 -2.69 -7.40
C ARG A 175 17.42 -1.49 -8.30
N VAL A 176 16.19 -1.29 -8.78
CA VAL A 176 15.84 -0.17 -9.68
C VAL A 176 15.65 1.10 -8.85
N PRO A 177 16.41 2.19 -9.11
CA PRO A 177 16.18 3.46 -8.45
C PRO A 177 14.74 3.94 -8.62
N THR A 178 14.17 4.55 -7.58
CA THR A 178 12.76 4.98 -7.58
C THR A 178 12.41 5.89 -8.76
N LYS A 179 13.35 6.72 -9.20
CA LYS A 179 13.20 7.62 -10.35
C LYS A 179 13.11 6.89 -11.71
N LEU A 180 13.55 5.64 -11.78
CA LEU A 180 13.53 4.81 -13.00
C LEU A 180 12.45 3.75 -12.99
N LYS A 181 11.57 3.74 -11.98
CA LYS A 181 10.43 2.80 -11.96
C LYS A 181 9.48 3.09 -13.13
N PRO A 182 8.94 2.04 -13.79
CA PRO A 182 8.12 2.19 -15.01
C PRO A 182 6.92 3.14 -14.89
N GLN A 183 6.40 3.35 -13.68
CA GLN A 183 5.33 4.30 -13.39
C GLN A 183 5.68 5.76 -13.75
N SER A 184 6.98 6.08 -13.87
CA SER A 184 7.46 7.42 -14.22
C SER A 184 7.61 7.62 -15.74
N ILE A 185 7.39 6.61 -16.58
CA ILE A 185 7.63 6.66 -18.03
C ILE A 185 6.30 6.85 -18.77
N SER A 186 6.08 8.07 -19.29
CA SER A 186 4.84 8.58 -19.89
C SER A 186 4.17 7.71 -20.99
N PRO A 187 4.86 7.04 -21.96
CA PRO A 187 4.19 6.25 -22.98
C PRO A 187 3.53 4.98 -22.45
N PHE A 188 4.09 4.36 -21.42
CA PHE A 188 3.50 3.18 -20.77
C PHE A 188 2.24 3.52 -19.98
N ASN A 189 2.12 4.77 -19.53
CA ASN A 189 1.01 5.20 -18.69
C ASN A 189 -0.34 5.19 -19.45
N THR A 190 -0.40 5.69 -20.67
CA THR A 190 -1.64 5.77 -21.46
C THR A 190 -2.17 4.39 -21.84
N TRP A 191 -1.26 3.47 -22.21
CA TRP A 191 -1.64 2.13 -22.61
C TRP A 191 -2.04 1.25 -21.42
N SER A 192 -1.29 1.35 -20.32
CA SER A 192 -1.64 0.69 -19.05
C SER A 192 -2.99 1.16 -18.53
N GLN A 193 -3.27 2.46 -18.59
CA GLN A 193 -4.57 3.02 -18.22
C GLN A 193 -5.71 2.48 -19.09
N TRP A 194 -5.50 2.35 -20.39
CA TRP A 194 -6.51 1.76 -21.27
C TRP A 194 -6.81 0.30 -20.91
N LEU A 195 -5.79 -0.50 -20.64
CA LEU A 195 -5.96 -1.88 -20.20
C LEU A 195 -6.72 -1.98 -18.87
N ILE A 196 -6.36 -1.13 -17.91
CA ILE A 196 -7.01 -1.10 -16.60
C ILE A 196 -8.48 -0.66 -16.75
N ARG A 197 -8.79 0.38 -17.55
CA ARG A 197 -10.19 0.78 -17.81
C ARG A 197 -11.01 -0.34 -18.40
N ARG A 198 -10.43 -1.09 -19.34
CA ARG A 198 -11.11 -2.26 -19.93
C ARG A 198 -11.42 -3.33 -18.88
N GLU A 199 -10.48 -3.59 -17.96
CA GLU A 199 -10.68 -4.55 -16.88
C GLU A 199 -11.67 -4.01 -15.84
N LEU A 200 -11.57 -2.73 -15.47
CA LEU A 200 -12.52 -2.07 -14.59
C LEU A 200 -13.96 -2.21 -15.09
N ALA A 201 -14.21 -2.11 -16.40
CA ALA A 201 -15.56 -2.20 -16.95
C ALA A 201 -16.30 -3.50 -16.57
N GLN A 202 -15.58 -4.59 -16.28
CA GLN A 202 -16.14 -5.89 -15.92
C GLN A 202 -15.92 -6.29 -14.45
N THR A 203 -15.38 -5.39 -13.64
CA THR A 203 -15.01 -5.62 -12.24
C THR A 203 -16.13 -5.15 -11.31
N ASP A 204 -16.37 -5.87 -10.22
CA ASP A 204 -17.33 -5.50 -9.18
C ASP A 204 -16.63 -4.80 -8.00
N VAL A 205 -15.45 -5.28 -7.64
CA VAL A 205 -14.67 -4.81 -6.49
C VAL A 205 -13.26 -4.42 -6.94
N VAL A 206 -12.80 -3.24 -6.53
CA VAL A 206 -11.47 -2.72 -6.81
C VAL A 206 -10.69 -2.58 -5.50
N VAL A 207 -9.52 -3.22 -5.43
CA VAL A 207 -8.60 -3.08 -4.29
C VAL A 207 -7.40 -2.24 -4.73
N ALA A 208 -7.32 -1.01 -4.22
CA ALA A 208 -6.30 -0.05 -4.62
C ALA A 208 -6.10 1.04 -3.56
N SER A 209 -4.92 1.68 -3.56
CA SER A 209 -4.74 2.92 -2.82
C SER A 209 -5.45 4.08 -3.54
N TYR A 210 -5.83 5.11 -2.79
CA TYR A 210 -6.50 6.30 -3.34
C TYR A 210 -5.70 6.92 -4.50
N GLU A 211 -4.40 7.07 -4.32
CA GLU A 211 -3.52 7.65 -5.34
C GLU A 211 -3.46 6.82 -6.64
N ALA A 212 -3.61 5.52 -6.53
CA ALA A 212 -3.63 4.65 -7.70
C ALA A 212 -4.94 4.80 -8.51
N LEU A 213 -6.00 5.28 -7.87
CA LEU A 213 -7.31 5.52 -8.50
C LEU A 213 -7.44 6.91 -9.12
N GLU A 214 -6.59 7.87 -8.72
CA GLU A 214 -6.64 9.26 -9.18
C GLU A 214 -6.71 9.43 -10.71
N PRO A 215 -6.00 8.64 -11.55
CA PRO A 215 -6.08 8.72 -13.00
C PRO A 215 -7.42 8.25 -13.61
N TYR A 216 -8.30 7.67 -12.78
CA TYR A 216 -9.60 7.11 -13.22
C TYR A 216 -10.74 8.00 -12.75
N GLY A 217 -11.63 8.36 -13.67
CA GLY A 217 -12.78 9.23 -13.39
C GLY A 217 -13.92 8.51 -12.68
N LYS A 218 -14.92 9.30 -12.28
CA LYS A 218 -16.17 8.76 -11.69
C LYS A 218 -16.82 7.70 -12.57
N ASP A 219 -16.79 7.90 -13.89
CA ASP A 219 -17.41 6.98 -14.86
C ASP A 219 -16.72 5.62 -14.88
N ASP A 220 -15.39 5.58 -14.72
CA ASP A 220 -14.61 4.35 -14.64
C ASP A 220 -14.92 3.55 -13.36
N LEU A 221 -15.25 4.25 -12.27
CA LEU A 221 -15.45 3.68 -10.94
C LEU A 221 -16.93 3.56 -10.53
N GLN A 222 -17.86 4.06 -11.35
CA GLN A 222 -19.29 4.03 -11.04
C GLN A 222 -19.80 2.60 -10.87
N GLY A 223 -20.56 2.38 -9.79
CA GLY A 223 -21.15 1.06 -9.47
C GLY A 223 -20.16 0.04 -8.92
N LYS A 224 -18.93 0.44 -8.62
CA LYS A 224 -17.91 -0.46 -8.07
C LYS A 224 -17.72 -0.24 -6.57
N THR A 225 -17.39 -1.32 -5.88
CA THR A 225 -16.96 -1.24 -4.47
C THR A 225 -15.45 -1.03 -4.43
N ILE A 226 -15.00 -0.04 -3.67
CA ILE A 226 -13.57 0.25 -3.46
C ILE A 226 -13.16 -0.25 -2.06
N VAL A 227 -12.04 -0.95 -2.01
CA VAL A 227 -11.43 -1.54 -0.80
C VAL A 227 -10.00 -1.03 -0.64
#